data_62dc278fa0e0db5dfc397e1e87fe9eb8
#
_entry.id   62dc278fa0e0db5dfc397e1e87fe9eb8
#
_cell.length_a   1.000
_cell.length_b   1.000
_cell.length_c   1.000
_cell.angle_alpha   90.00
_cell.angle_beta   90.00
_cell.angle_gamma   90.00
#
_symmetry.space_group_name_H-M   'P 1'
#
loop_
_entity.id
_entity.type
_entity.pdbx_description
1 polymer ?
#
loop_
_entity_poly.entity_id
_entity_poly.type
_entity_poly.pdbx_seq_one_letter_code
_entity_poly.pdbx_strand_id
1 'polypeptide(L)'
;MVQMRPITLLALTLLLSLATAAKPELPVKKVLTLEAAKKIAAAAEAEATKRKATVVIVVVDDSGQLLLLERLDDTQVASVEVGIGKARTAAIFRRPSKVFEDQVRDGRVAALALPGATPLQGGVPIIYEGKVIGAIGVSGNTPQEDEDIAKVGAASAAAAIAN
;
A
#
# COMPACT_ATOMS: atom_id res chain seq x y z
N MET A 1 46.30 -78.89 4.95
CA MET A 1 44.96 -78.43 5.35
C MET A 1 44.96 -76.89 5.42
N VAL A 2 44.54 -76.27 4.36
CA VAL A 2 44.50 -74.77 4.24
C VAL A 2 43.07 -74.37 4.47
N GLN A 3 42.80 -73.59 5.53
CA GLN A 3 41.49 -73.06 5.86
C GLN A 3 41.30 -71.77 5.07
N MET A 4 40.34 -71.77 4.14
CA MET A 4 39.87 -70.58 3.44
C MET A 4 38.90 -69.81 4.36
N ARG A 5 39.23 -68.58 4.68
CA ARG A 5 38.34 -67.64 5.36
C ARG A 5 37.40 -66.96 4.34
N PRO A 6 36.07 -66.81 4.60
CA PRO A 6 35.22 -66.17 3.73
C PRO A 6 35.39 -64.62 3.78
N ILE A 7 35.56 -64.00 2.64
CA ILE A 7 35.61 -62.57 2.45
C ILE A 7 34.16 -62.05 2.49
N THR A 8 33.84 -61.34 3.54
CA THR A 8 32.53 -60.67 3.68
C THR A 8 32.52 -59.45 2.78
N LEU A 9 31.74 -59.50 1.71
CA LEU A 9 31.51 -58.38 0.78
C LEU A 9 30.58 -57.35 1.45
N LEU A 10 31.11 -56.21 1.90
CA LEU A 10 30.35 -55.11 2.46
C LEU A 10 29.79 -54.28 1.30
N ALA A 11 28.50 -54.48 0.97
CA ALA A 11 27.81 -53.70 -0.02
C ALA A 11 27.51 -52.31 0.56
N LEU A 12 28.27 -51.29 0.14
CA LEU A 12 28.07 -49.91 0.46
C LEU A 12 26.95 -49.37 -0.46
N THR A 13 25.70 -49.40 0.01
CA THR A 13 24.57 -48.74 -0.66
C THR A 13 24.68 -47.25 -0.48
N LEU A 14 25.19 -46.54 -1.51
CA LEU A 14 25.20 -45.08 -1.60
C LEU A 14 23.76 -44.62 -1.85
N LEU A 15 23.03 -44.18 -0.82
CA LEU A 15 21.77 -43.48 -0.95
C LEU A 15 22.07 -42.09 -1.56
N LEU A 16 21.87 -41.96 -2.87
CA LEU A 16 21.88 -40.70 -3.56
C LEU A 16 20.56 -39.96 -3.25
N SER A 17 20.56 -39.14 -2.20
CA SER A 17 19.44 -38.24 -1.89
C SER A 17 19.34 -37.22 -3.02
N LEU A 18 18.41 -37.43 -3.98
CA LEU A 18 17.99 -36.39 -4.88
C LEU A 18 17.30 -35.29 -4.04
N ALA A 19 18.06 -34.29 -3.62
CA ALA A 19 17.46 -33.02 -3.18
C ALA A 19 16.74 -32.39 -4.37
N THR A 20 15.43 -32.60 -4.47
CA THR A 20 14.60 -31.84 -5.41
C THR A 20 14.69 -30.38 -4.98
N ALA A 21 15.50 -29.60 -5.69
CA ALA A 21 15.53 -28.15 -5.54
C ALA A 21 14.10 -27.65 -5.78
N ALA A 22 13.43 -27.19 -4.72
CA ALA A 22 12.11 -26.60 -4.84
C ALA A 22 12.23 -25.43 -5.81
N LYS A 23 11.42 -25.45 -6.88
CA LYS A 23 11.35 -24.35 -7.85
C LYS A 23 10.98 -23.10 -7.06
N PRO A 24 11.71 -21.97 -7.21
CA PRO A 24 11.38 -20.75 -6.49
C PRO A 24 9.96 -20.32 -6.87
N GLU A 25 9.07 -20.32 -5.87
CA GLU A 25 7.70 -19.88 -6.04
C GLU A 25 7.66 -18.35 -5.95
N LEU A 26 7.06 -17.72 -6.97
CA LEU A 26 6.87 -16.27 -6.96
C LEU A 26 5.80 -15.90 -5.92
N PRO A 27 6.02 -14.85 -5.12
CA PRO A 27 5.06 -14.43 -4.12
C PRO A 27 3.77 -13.93 -4.78
N VAL A 28 2.63 -14.35 -4.24
CA VAL A 28 1.31 -13.83 -4.66
C VAL A 28 1.12 -12.43 -4.10
N LYS A 29 0.70 -11.50 -4.97
CA LYS A 29 0.38 -10.13 -4.62
C LYS A 29 -1.14 -9.94 -4.62
N LYS A 30 -1.70 -9.42 -3.52
CA LYS A 30 -3.09 -8.96 -3.47
C LYS A 30 -3.20 -7.59 -4.12
N VAL A 31 -4.23 -7.40 -4.92
CA VAL A 31 -4.46 -6.16 -5.69
C VAL A 31 -5.75 -5.52 -5.18
N LEU A 32 -5.72 -4.20 -4.97
CA LEU A 32 -6.90 -3.42 -4.62
C LEU A 32 -7.83 -3.37 -5.84
N THR A 33 -9.07 -3.85 -5.68
CA THR A 33 -10.08 -3.83 -6.73
C THR A 33 -10.79 -2.47 -6.78
N LEU A 34 -11.36 -2.13 -7.95
CA LEU A 34 -12.19 -0.93 -8.08
C LEU A 34 -13.42 -0.98 -7.14
N GLU A 35 -13.99 -2.16 -6.92
CA GLU A 35 -15.12 -2.32 -6.00
C GLU A 35 -14.72 -1.97 -4.55
N ALA A 36 -13.61 -2.50 -4.07
CA ALA A 36 -13.10 -2.14 -2.75
C ALA A 36 -12.72 -0.65 -2.67
N ALA A 37 -12.11 -0.10 -3.73
CA ALA A 37 -11.78 1.32 -3.82
C ALA A 37 -13.02 2.22 -3.67
N LYS A 38 -14.15 1.85 -4.31
CA LYS A 38 -15.42 2.58 -4.18
C LYS A 38 -15.97 2.55 -2.74
N LYS A 39 -15.90 1.41 -2.07
CA LYS A 39 -16.36 1.29 -0.67
C LYS A 39 -15.48 2.13 0.27
N ILE A 40 -14.17 2.13 0.04
CA ILE A 40 -13.20 2.93 0.80
C ILE A 40 -13.45 4.44 0.59
N ALA A 41 -13.67 4.85 -0.66
CA ALA A 41 -13.98 6.23 -0.99
C ALA A 41 -15.31 6.67 -0.36
N ALA A 42 -16.35 5.83 -0.42
CA ALA A 42 -17.65 6.12 0.20
C ALA A 42 -17.56 6.32 1.72
N ALA A 43 -16.69 5.59 2.41
CA ALA A 43 -16.45 5.81 3.83
C ALA A 43 -15.78 7.17 4.10
N ALA A 44 -14.84 7.57 3.27
CA ALA A 44 -14.21 8.89 3.34
C ALA A 44 -15.20 10.02 2.98
N GLU A 45 -16.04 9.83 1.96
CA GLU A 45 -17.09 10.77 1.55
C GLU A 45 -18.10 11.00 2.68
N ALA A 46 -18.55 9.93 3.35
CA ALA A 46 -19.44 10.04 4.49
C ALA A 46 -18.83 10.87 5.63
N GLU A 47 -17.54 10.71 5.91
CA GLU A 47 -16.84 11.53 6.91
C GLU A 47 -16.67 12.97 6.43
N ALA A 48 -16.34 13.20 5.16
CA ALA A 48 -16.25 14.54 4.58
C ALA A 48 -17.59 15.28 4.68
N THR A 49 -18.69 14.61 4.33
CA THR A 49 -20.04 15.15 4.41
C THR A 49 -20.41 15.53 5.84
N LYS A 50 -20.14 14.67 6.81
CA LYS A 50 -20.35 14.93 8.24
C LYS A 50 -19.60 16.19 8.71
N ARG A 51 -18.40 16.42 8.20
CA ARG A 51 -17.56 17.60 8.48
C ARG A 51 -17.93 18.83 7.65
N LYS A 52 -18.81 18.68 6.66
CA LYS A 52 -19.10 19.71 5.65
C LYS A 52 -17.84 20.15 4.88
N ALA A 53 -16.95 19.19 4.65
CA ALA A 53 -15.70 19.42 3.97
C ALA A 53 -15.88 19.34 2.44
N THR A 54 -15.26 20.28 1.71
CA THR A 54 -15.23 20.31 0.25
C THR A 54 -13.89 19.79 -0.23
N VAL A 55 -13.82 18.49 -0.54
CA VAL A 55 -12.55 17.79 -0.80
C VAL A 55 -12.62 16.94 -2.06
N VAL A 56 -11.44 16.64 -2.59
CA VAL A 56 -11.21 15.53 -3.51
C VAL A 56 -10.82 14.30 -2.70
N ILE A 57 -11.38 13.15 -3.05
CA ILE A 57 -11.03 11.82 -2.52
C ILE A 57 -10.43 11.02 -3.67
N VAL A 58 -9.22 10.54 -3.48
CA VAL A 58 -8.47 9.79 -4.49
C VAL A 58 -8.05 8.45 -3.93
N VAL A 59 -8.29 7.37 -4.67
CA VAL A 59 -7.78 6.03 -4.36
C VAL A 59 -6.86 5.57 -5.47
N VAL A 60 -5.66 5.13 -5.10
CA VAL A 60 -4.65 4.60 -6.02
C VAL A 60 -4.29 3.16 -5.65
N ASP A 61 -3.76 2.41 -6.60
CA ASP A 61 -3.16 1.09 -6.35
C ASP A 61 -1.80 1.21 -5.63
N ASP A 62 -1.15 0.10 -5.34
CA ASP A 62 0.14 0.07 -4.65
C ASP A 62 1.33 0.55 -5.50
N SER A 63 1.14 0.74 -6.80
CA SER A 63 2.10 1.42 -7.70
C SER A 63 1.84 2.92 -7.83
N GLY A 64 0.79 3.42 -7.17
CA GLY A 64 0.41 4.84 -7.19
C GLY A 64 -0.40 5.24 -8.42
N GLN A 65 -0.97 4.27 -9.16
CA GLN A 65 -1.83 4.55 -10.30
C GLN A 65 -3.28 4.75 -9.86
N LEU A 66 -3.96 5.68 -10.50
CA LEU A 66 -5.32 6.06 -10.17
C LEU A 66 -6.32 4.91 -10.41
N LEU A 67 -7.10 4.58 -9.39
CA LEU A 67 -8.25 3.67 -9.47
C LEU A 67 -9.57 4.45 -9.44
N LEU A 68 -9.68 5.43 -8.56
CA LEU A 68 -10.89 6.19 -8.35
C LEU A 68 -10.56 7.62 -7.92
N LEU A 69 -11.32 8.57 -8.44
CA LEU A 69 -11.30 9.97 -8.01
C LEU A 69 -12.73 10.48 -7.91
N GLU A 70 -13.06 11.05 -6.77
CA GLU A 70 -14.31 11.76 -6.53
C GLU A 70 -13.98 13.19 -6.10
N ARG A 71 -14.55 14.17 -6.80
CA ARG A 71 -14.44 15.56 -6.43
C ARG A 71 -15.80 16.03 -5.95
N LEU A 72 -15.90 16.33 -4.66
CA LEU A 72 -17.14 16.85 -4.08
C LEU A 72 -17.40 18.26 -4.60
N ASP A 73 -18.68 18.65 -4.59
CA ASP A 73 -19.10 19.98 -5.03
C ASP A 73 -18.35 21.08 -4.27
N ASP A 74 -18.14 22.21 -4.91
CA ASP A 74 -17.44 23.38 -4.38
C ASP A 74 -15.96 23.16 -4.01
N THR A 75 -15.39 21.97 -4.30
CA THR A 75 -13.97 21.71 -4.08
C THR A 75 -13.10 22.53 -5.04
N GLN A 76 -12.08 23.19 -4.53
CA GLN A 76 -11.13 23.95 -5.35
C GLN A 76 -10.46 23.06 -6.41
N VAL A 77 -10.27 23.58 -7.62
CA VAL A 77 -9.80 22.82 -8.78
C VAL A 77 -8.40 22.21 -8.54
N ALA A 78 -7.51 22.96 -7.90
CA ALA A 78 -6.14 22.52 -7.64
C ALA A 78 -6.05 21.26 -6.75
N SER A 79 -7.08 20.99 -5.93
CA SER A 79 -7.11 19.81 -5.04
C SER A 79 -7.10 18.48 -5.77
N VAL A 80 -7.48 18.44 -7.05
CA VAL A 80 -7.43 17.22 -7.87
C VAL A 80 -5.99 16.69 -7.96
N GLU A 81 -5.08 17.49 -8.46
CA GLU A 81 -3.68 17.10 -8.61
C GLU A 81 -2.98 16.89 -7.26
N VAL A 82 -3.31 17.72 -6.27
CA VAL A 82 -2.76 17.58 -4.92
C VAL A 82 -3.22 16.27 -4.28
N GLY A 83 -4.50 15.91 -4.39
CA GLY A 83 -5.06 14.65 -3.88
C GLY A 83 -4.39 13.42 -4.52
N ILE A 84 -4.21 13.44 -5.85
CA ILE A 84 -3.50 12.39 -6.60
C ILE A 84 -2.06 12.28 -6.09
N GLY A 85 -1.36 13.39 -5.93
CA GLY A 85 0.02 13.43 -5.45
C GLY A 85 0.16 12.86 -4.02
N LYS A 86 -0.75 13.24 -3.10
CA LYS A 86 -0.78 12.73 -1.72
C LYS A 86 -1.03 11.22 -1.70
N ALA A 87 -2.02 10.71 -2.46
CA ALA A 87 -2.32 9.29 -2.56
C ALA A 87 -1.13 8.51 -3.12
N ARG A 88 -0.56 8.97 -4.25
CA ARG A 88 0.63 8.36 -4.87
C ARG A 88 1.79 8.28 -3.89
N THR A 89 2.10 9.37 -3.19
CA THR A 89 3.16 9.40 -2.19
C THR A 89 2.96 8.33 -1.13
N ALA A 90 1.75 8.23 -0.58
CA ALA A 90 1.45 7.24 0.46
C ALA A 90 1.59 5.80 -0.05
N ALA A 91 1.19 5.51 -1.30
CA ALA A 91 1.29 4.19 -1.91
C ALA A 91 2.75 3.77 -2.15
N ILE A 92 3.49 4.56 -2.94
CA ILE A 92 4.82 4.15 -3.41
C ILE A 92 5.89 4.16 -2.30
N PHE A 93 5.76 5.06 -1.32
CA PHE A 93 6.65 5.10 -0.16
C PHE A 93 6.13 4.30 1.03
N ARG A 94 4.92 3.71 0.95
CA ARG A 94 4.30 2.82 1.95
C ARG A 94 4.22 3.44 3.35
N ARG A 95 3.93 4.74 3.42
CA ARG A 95 3.78 5.52 4.65
C ARG A 95 2.93 6.76 4.42
N PRO A 96 2.31 7.34 5.45
CA PRO A 96 1.58 8.60 5.30
C PRO A 96 2.41 9.70 4.64
N SER A 97 1.82 10.45 3.74
CA SER A 97 2.49 11.57 3.06
C SER A 97 2.94 12.67 4.02
N LYS A 98 2.26 12.79 5.16
CA LYS A 98 2.64 13.65 6.28
C LYS A 98 4.09 13.45 6.73
N VAL A 99 4.62 12.24 6.70
CA VAL A 99 6.02 11.96 7.09
C VAL A 99 7.01 12.80 6.28
N PHE A 100 6.72 13.04 5.01
CA PHE A 100 7.57 13.84 4.14
C PHE A 100 7.37 15.34 4.37
N GLU A 101 6.14 15.79 4.65
CA GLU A 101 5.87 17.16 5.07
C GLU A 101 6.62 17.49 6.35
N ASP A 102 6.54 16.61 7.35
CA ASP A 102 7.27 16.78 8.62
C ASP A 102 8.78 16.84 8.39
N GLN A 103 9.35 15.99 7.53
CA GLN A 103 10.78 16.05 7.19
C GLN A 103 11.19 17.39 6.58
N VAL A 104 10.38 17.94 5.66
CA VAL A 104 10.65 19.26 5.05
C VAL A 104 10.59 20.36 6.11
N ARG A 105 9.54 20.35 6.93
CA ARG A 105 9.36 21.31 8.05
C ARG A 105 10.53 21.25 9.02
N ASP A 106 11.04 20.05 9.30
CA ASP A 106 12.15 19.83 10.24
C ASP A 106 13.53 20.07 9.58
N GLY A 107 13.56 20.65 8.37
CA GLY A 107 14.78 21.10 7.69
C GLY A 107 15.36 20.13 6.67
N ARG A 108 14.80 18.93 6.49
CA ARG A 108 15.23 18.01 5.43
C ARG A 108 14.60 18.36 4.09
N VAL A 109 15.01 19.51 3.54
CA VAL A 109 14.49 20.02 2.24
C VAL A 109 14.75 19.08 1.05
N ALA A 110 15.73 18.19 1.17
CA ALA A 110 15.99 17.15 0.17
C ALA A 110 14.78 16.22 -0.07
N ALA A 111 13.83 16.14 0.85
CA ALA A 111 12.59 15.39 0.65
C ALA A 111 11.73 15.93 -0.51
N LEU A 112 11.90 17.21 -0.88
CA LEU A 112 11.25 17.82 -2.05
C LEU A 112 11.76 17.26 -3.38
N ALA A 113 12.95 16.67 -3.41
CA ALA A 113 13.55 16.07 -4.61
C ALA A 113 13.24 14.58 -4.79
N LEU A 114 12.45 13.97 -3.90
CA LEU A 114 12.06 12.57 -4.02
C LEU A 114 11.14 12.37 -5.23
N PRO A 115 11.53 11.51 -6.20
CA PRO A 115 10.71 11.30 -7.40
C PRO A 115 9.31 10.78 -7.06
N GLY A 116 8.27 11.44 -7.57
CA GLY A 116 6.88 11.04 -7.36
C GLY A 116 6.31 11.37 -5.99
N ALA A 117 7.05 12.07 -5.13
CA ALA A 117 6.56 12.52 -3.84
C ALA A 117 5.86 13.89 -3.95
N THR A 118 4.73 13.99 -3.28
CA THR A 118 4.07 15.24 -2.91
C THR A 118 4.07 15.29 -1.38
N PRO A 119 5.03 16.01 -0.76
CA PRO A 119 5.22 16.03 0.69
C PRO A 119 4.19 16.93 1.39
N LEU A 120 2.93 16.57 1.28
CA LEU A 120 1.79 17.25 1.87
C LEU A 120 0.92 16.25 2.64
N GLN A 121 0.50 16.60 3.84
CA GLN A 121 -0.36 15.79 4.71
C GLN A 121 -1.72 15.53 4.06
N GLY A 122 -2.25 14.28 4.18
CA GLY A 122 -3.56 13.88 3.66
C GLY A 122 -3.54 12.62 2.78
N GLY A 123 -2.35 12.02 2.54
CA GLY A 123 -2.22 10.71 1.91
C GLY A 123 -1.98 9.62 2.95
N VAL A 124 -2.77 8.54 2.91
CA VAL A 124 -2.75 7.43 3.89
C VAL A 124 -2.70 6.09 3.16
N PRO A 125 -1.76 5.18 3.49
CA PRO A 125 -1.71 3.85 2.91
C PRO A 125 -2.96 3.03 3.25
N ILE A 126 -3.43 2.24 2.30
CA ILE A 126 -4.44 1.20 2.51
C ILE A 126 -3.69 -0.10 2.78
N ILE A 127 -3.87 -0.62 4.00
CA ILE A 127 -3.17 -1.82 4.47
C ILE A 127 -4.16 -2.98 4.59
N TYR A 128 -3.81 -4.11 4.00
CA TYR A 128 -4.56 -5.36 4.12
C TYR A 128 -3.58 -6.50 4.43
N GLU A 129 -3.86 -7.28 5.48
CA GLU A 129 -2.97 -8.37 5.97
C GLU A 129 -1.50 -7.92 6.12
N GLY A 130 -1.28 -6.72 6.67
CA GLY A 130 0.05 -6.17 6.92
C GLY A 130 0.81 -5.68 5.67
N LYS A 131 0.18 -5.69 4.49
CA LYS A 131 0.77 -5.21 3.24
C LYS A 131 0.04 -3.98 2.72
N VAL A 132 0.77 -3.03 2.17
CA VAL A 132 0.18 -1.90 1.45
C VAL A 132 -0.31 -2.40 0.10
N ILE A 133 -1.61 -2.28 -0.14
CA ILE A 133 -2.27 -2.68 -1.39
C ILE A 133 -2.73 -1.48 -2.23
N GLY A 134 -2.57 -0.27 -1.71
CA GLY A 134 -2.94 0.99 -2.33
C GLY A 134 -2.83 2.13 -1.33
N ALA A 135 -3.39 3.27 -1.67
CA ALA A 135 -3.50 4.41 -0.76
C ALA A 135 -4.71 5.28 -1.10
N ILE A 136 -5.14 6.04 -0.11
CA ILE A 136 -6.14 7.10 -0.27
C ILE A 136 -5.47 8.46 -0.04
N GLY A 137 -5.84 9.45 -0.84
CA GLY A 137 -5.43 10.85 -0.70
C GLY A 137 -6.64 11.75 -0.65
N VAL A 138 -6.65 12.68 0.29
CA VAL A 138 -7.70 13.69 0.45
C VAL A 138 -7.07 15.08 0.36
N SER A 139 -7.75 16.00 -0.30
CA SER A 139 -7.28 17.37 -0.45
C SER A 139 -8.45 18.34 -0.63
N GLY A 140 -8.40 19.48 0.07
CA GLY A 140 -9.40 20.53 -0.06
C GLY A 140 -9.57 21.40 1.16
N ASN A 141 -9.39 20.82 2.33
CA ASN A 141 -9.48 21.49 3.63
C ASN A 141 -8.09 21.72 4.26
N THR A 142 -8.04 21.83 5.57
CA THR A 142 -6.76 21.86 6.28
C THR A 142 -6.03 20.52 6.15
N PRO A 143 -4.68 20.51 6.17
CA PRO A 143 -3.92 19.26 6.06
C PRO A 143 -4.33 18.19 7.09
N GLN A 144 -4.67 18.60 8.30
CA GLN A 144 -5.13 17.69 9.35
C GLN A 144 -6.50 17.09 9.04
N GLU A 145 -7.46 17.90 8.60
CA GLU A 145 -8.80 17.42 8.24
C GLU A 145 -8.75 16.48 7.03
N ASP A 146 -7.93 16.81 6.02
CA ASP A 146 -7.68 15.96 4.87
C ASP A 146 -7.18 14.57 5.30
N GLU A 147 -6.20 14.53 6.21
CA GLU A 147 -5.65 13.27 6.72
C GLU A 147 -6.67 12.50 7.57
N ASP A 148 -7.46 13.18 8.40
CA ASP A 148 -8.49 12.54 9.24
C ASP A 148 -9.55 11.84 8.38
N ILE A 149 -10.00 12.50 7.31
CA ILE A 149 -10.94 11.93 6.33
C ILE A 149 -10.29 10.73 5.62
N ALA A 150 -9.04 10.88 5.17
CA ALA A 150 -8.29 9.79 4.54
C ALA A 150 -8.11 8.57 5.45
N LYS A 151 -7.88 8.78 6.75
CA LYS A 151 -7.75 7.71 7.76
C LYS A 151 -9.06 6.92 7.91
N VAL A 152 -10.22 7.59 7.88
CA VAL A 152 -11.51 6.90 7.95
C VAL A 152 -11.69 5.99 6.75
N GLY A 153 -11.40 6.48 5.54
CA GLY A 153 -11.42 5.66 4.33
C GLY A 153 -10.47 4.47 4.42
N ALA A 154 -9.19 4.71 4.75
CA ALA A 154 -8.19 3.64 4.85
C ALA A 154 -8.55 2.58 5.91
N ALA A 155 -9.12 2.97 7.05
CA ALA A 155 -9.54 2.07 8.11
C ALA A 155 -10.70 1.15 7.69
N SER A 156 -11.54 1.56 6.73
CA SER A 156 -12.65 0.75 6.22
C SER A 156 -12.21 -0.41 5.31
N ALA A 157 -10.93 -0.46 4.91
CA ALA A 157 -10.43 -1.39 3.88
C ALA A 157 -10.72 -2.86 4.18
N ALA A 158 -10.55 -3.31 5.42
CA ALA A 158 -10.81 -4.71 5.79
C ALA A 158 -12.28 -5.10 5.55
N ALA A 159 -13.23 -4.25 5.94
CA ALA A 159 -14.65 -4.47 5.70
C ALA A 159 -15.02 -4.33 4.21
N ALA A 160 -14.38 -3.40 3.50
CA ALA A 160 -14.60 -3.18 2.07
C ALA A 160 -14.19 -4.38 1.20
N ILE A 161 -13.17 -5.13 1.64
CA ILE A 161 -12.60 -6.28 0.92
C ILE A 161 -13.32 -7.59 1.28
N ALA A 162 -13.82 -7.73 2.52
CA ALA A 162 -14.46 -8.95 3.01
C ALA A 162 -15.87 -9.20 2.44
N ASN A 163 -16.52 -8.19 1.89
CA ASN A 163 -17.88 -8.20 1.34
C ASN A 163 -17.87 -7.99 -0.18
#